data_7b1c057bd30ac67f96b2f8a3c0f3d44a
#
_entry.id   7b1c057bd30ac67f96b2f8a3c0f3d44a
#
_cell.length_a   1.000
_cell.length_b   1.000
_cell.length_c   1.000
_cell.angle_alpha   90.00
_cell.angle_beta   90.00
_cell.angle_gamma   90.00
#
_symmetry.space_group_name_H-M   'P 1'
#
loop_
_entity.id
_entity.type
_entity.pdbx_description
1 polymer ?
#
loop_
_entity_poly.entity_id
_entity_poly.type
_entity_poly.pdbx_seq_one_letter_code
_entity_poly.pdbx_strand_id
1 'polypeptide(L)'
;FEDPYLVEYLHRQGYEEEVIQAYRWRSYPVDRAYGNYSCSAGVVWTPAAGHLLKMNVGRSFRLPGVNELASNGVHHGTFRHEKGDATLSSEQGWQIDASYTLAYKKMELVVSSFASWFDNYIYLRPMGEWSVLPHAGQIYQYSGARALFMGGEINFNMDFLRHFNYRLVGEYV
;
A
#
# COMPACT_ATOMS: atom_id res chain seq x y z
N PHE A 1 -15.93 -0.75 -20.61
CA PHE A 1 -15.87 0.22 -21.71
C PHE A 1 -15.01 -0.36 -22.84
N GLU A 2 -15.60 -0.58 -23.99
CA GLU A 2 -14.96 -1.00 -25.21
C GLU A 2 -14.45 0.21 -26.00
N ASP A 3 -13.24 0.13 -26.56
CA ASP A 3 -12.65 1.20 -27.36
C ASP A 3 -12.63 0.80 -28.86
N PRO A 4 -13.60 1.26 -29.65
CA PRO A 4 -13.68 0.90 -31.06
C PRO A 4 -12.51 1.44 -31.92
N TYR A 5 -11.93 2.57 -31.50
CA TYR A 5 -10.76 3.14 -32.24
C TYR A 5 -9.52 2.26 -32.01
N LEU A 6 -9.37 1.68 -30.82
CA LEU A 6 -8.29 0.75 -30.53
C LEU A 6 -8.45 -0.54 -31.34
N VAL A 7 -9.66 -1.08 -31.43
CA VAL A 7 -9.96 -2.27 -32.27
C VAL A 7 -9.57 -2.02 -33.71
N GLU A 8 -9.98 -0.88 -34.30
CA GLU A 8 -9.63 -0.50 -35.68
C GLU A 8 -8.11 -0.33 -35.85
N TYR A 9 -7.43 0.30 -34.87
CA TYR A 9 -5.98 0.45 -34.88
C TYR A 9 -5.27 -0.91 -34.91
N LEU A 10 -5.65 -1.86 -34.06
CA LEU A 10 -5.02 -3.17 -33.99
C LEU A 10 -5.25 -3.99 -35.25
N HIS A 11 -6.45 -3.93 -35.86
CA HIS A 11 -6.70 -4.53 -37.18
C HIS A 11 -5.79 -3.95 -38.27
N ARG A 12 -5.62 -2.62 -38.33
CA ARG A 12 -4.71 -1.97 -39.27
C ARG A 12 -3.26 -2.37 -39.11
N GLN A 13 -2.85 -2.68 -37.89
CA GLN A 13 -1.48 -3.15 -37.58
C GLN A 13 -1.30 -4.65 -37.90
N GLY A 14 -2.35 -5.37 -38.24
CA GLY A 14 -2.30 -6.78 -38.62
C GLY A 14 -2.22 -7.74 -37.44
N TYR A 15 -2.67 -7.32 -36.24
CA TYR A 15 -2.76 -8.22 -35.09
C TYR A 15 -3.85 -9.26 -35.29
N GLU A 16 -3.62 -10.48 -34.79
CA GLU A 16 -4.58 -11.56 -34.80
C GLU A 16 -5.80 -11.24 -33.92
N GLU A 17 -6.95 -11.80 -34.27
CA GLU A 17 -8.22 -11.55 -33.59
C GLU A 17 -8.16 -11.87 -32.08
N GLU A 18 -7.40 -12.88 -31.67
CA GLU A 18 -7.21 -13.23 -30.27
C GLU A 18 -6.57 -12.08 -29.49
N VAL A 19 -5.56 -11.44 -30.06
CA VAL A 19 -4.90 -10.28 -29.47
C VAL A 19 -5.88 -9.10 -29.40
N ILE A 20 -6.62 -8.84 -30.47
CA ILE A 20 -7.60 -7.77 -30.52
C ILE A 20 -8.66 -7.94 -29.44
N GLN A 21 -9.18 -9.14 -29.25
CA GLN A 21 -10.17 -9.45 -28.20
C GLN A 21 -9.61 -9.22 -26.80
N ALA A 22 -8.34 -9.52 -26.55
CA ALA A 22 -7.69 -9.30 -25.25
C ALA A 22 -7.53 -7.81 -24.90
N TYR A 23 -7.44 -6.93 -25.90
CA TYR A 23 -7.14 -5.50 -25.71
C TYR A 23 -8.32 -4.56 -26.00
N ARG A 24 -9.42 -5.06 -26.59
CA ARG A 24 -10.59 -4.23 -26.97
C ARG A 24 -11.26 -3.49 -25.82
N TRP A 25 -11.16 -4.05 -24.60
CA TRP A 25 -11.76 -3.47 -23.42
C TRP A 25 -10.75 -2.64 -22.63
N ARG A 26 -11.02 -1.35 -22.47
CA ARG A 26 -10.25 -0.46 -21.60
C ARG A 26 -10.58 -0.64 -20.12
N SER A 27 -11.78 -1.11 -19.85
CA SER A 27 -12.28 -1.38 -18.53
C SER A 27 -13.33 -2.47 -18.59
N TYR A 28 -13.21 -3.45 -17.73
CA TYR A 28 -14.17 -4.54 -17.62
C TYR A 28 -15.35 -4.16 -16.71
N PRO A 29 -16.57 -4.66 -16.99
CA PRO A 29 -17.67 -4.52 -16.05
C PRO A 29 -17.36 -5.36 -14.79
N VAL A 30 -17.49 -4.75 -13.62
CA VAL A 30 -17.28 -5.41 -12.33
C VAL A 30 -18.45 -5.08 -11.43
N ASP A 31 -19.07 -6.12 -10.91
CA ASP A 31 -20.11 -6.04 -9.87
C ASP A 31 -19.64 -6.86 -8.67
N ARG A 32 -19.26 -6.20 -7.59
CA ARG A 32 -18.70 -6.81 -6.39
C ARG A 32 -19.24 -6.18 -5.12
N ALA A 33 -19.55 -7.02 -4.15
CA ALA A 33 -19.91 -6.62 -2.79
C ALA A 33 -18.85 -7.11 -1.80
N TYR A 34 -18.50 -6.28 -0.83
CA TYR A 34 -17.51 -6.58 0.19
C TYR A 34 -18.08 -6.38 1.58
N GLY A 35 -17.92 -7.37 2.44
CA GLY A 35 -18.22 -7.27 3.87
C GLY A 35 -16.92 -7.18 4.68
N ASN A 36 -16.73 -6.08 5.41
CA ASN A 36 -15.51 -5.86 6.19
C ASN A 36 -15.85 -5.22 7.54
N TYR A 37 -14.91 -5.34 8.48
CA TYR A 37 -14.97 -4.63 9.75
C TYR A 37 -13.59 -4.11 10.13
N SER A 38 -13.57 -3.01 10.89
CA SER A 38 -12.37 -2.49 11.53
C SER A 38 -12.62 -2.37 13.03
N CYS A 39 -11.56 -2.56 13.80
CA CYS A 39 -11.59 -2.37 15.25
C CYS A 39 -10.19 -2.00 15.73
N SER A 40 -10.12 -1.34 16.88
CA SER A 40 -8.84 -1.09 17.56
C SER A 40 -9.03 -1.05 19.06
N ALA A 41 -7.96 -1.39 19.78
CA ALA A 41 -7.87 -1.28 21.21
C ALA A 41 -6.45 -0.85 21.60
N GLY A 42 -6.35 -0.01 22.60
CA GLY A 42 -5.05 0.47 23.07
C GLY A 42 -5.01 0.61 24.58
N VAL A 43 -3.79 0.58 25.11
CA VAL A 43 -3.51 0.79 26.52
C VAL A 43 -2.41 1.84 26.67
N VAL A 44 -2.60 2.69 27.65
CA VAL A 44 -1.60 3.65 28.12
C VAL A 44 -1.31 3.33 29.59
N TRP A 45 -0.04 3.14 29.91
CA TRP A 45 0.39 2.80 31.25
C TRP A 45 1.56 3.67 31.70
N THR A 46 1.41 4.25 32.89
CA THR A 46 2.42 5.11 33.50
C THR A 46 2.91 4.43 34.81
N PRO A 47 3.90 3.52 34.70
CA PRO A 47 4.36 2.72 35.87
C PRO A 47 5.04 3.57 36.94
N ALA A 48 5.67 4.66 36.57
CA ALA A 48 6.36 5.60 37.45
C ALA A 48 6.44 6.99 36.81
N ALA A 49 6.78 7.99 37.61
CA ALA A 49 7.01 9.35 37.12
C ALA A 49 8.08 9.36 36.00
N GLY A 50 7.78 10.00 34.90
CA GLY A 50 8.65 10.07 33.72
C GLY A 50 8.63 8.83 32.83
N HIS A 51 7.85 7.79 33.13
CA HIS A 51 7.72 6.58 32.31
C HIS A 51 6.33 6.51 31.71
N LEU A 52 6.24 6.35 30.40
CA LEU A 52 4.97 6.19 29.68
C LEU A 52 5.11 5.06 28.65
N LEU A 53 4.28 4.04 28.79
CA LEU A 53 4.09 2.99 27.80
C LEU A 53 2.76 3.20 27.08
N LYS A 54 2.78 3.04 25.77
CA LYS A 54 1.59 3.00 24.93
C LYS A 54 1.65 1.78 24.05
N MET A 55 0.55 1.05 23.96
CA MET A 55 0.39 -0.05 23.01
C MET A 55 -0.96 0.08 22.34
N ASN A 56 -1.01 -0.24 21.07
CA ASN A 56 -2.24 -0.27 20.29
C ASN A 56 -2.24 -1.49 19.38
N VAL A 57 -3.40 -2.10 19.20
CA VAL A 57 -3.64 -3.11 18.19
C VAL A 57 -4.87 -2.71 17.40
N GLY A 58 -4.78 -2.79 16.09
CA GLY A 58 -5.88 -2.42 15.20
C GLY A 58 -6.00 -3.38 14.02
N ARG A 59 -7.24 -3.58 13.58
CA ARG A 59 -7.56 -4.23 12.33
C ARG A 59 -8.17 -3.19 11.39
N SER A 60 -7.62 -3.13 10.19
CA SER A 60 -8.08 -2.24 9.14
C SER A 60 -8.40 -3.01 7.86
N PHE A 61 -9.10 -2.36 6.95
CA PHE A 61 -9.34 -2.88 5.62
C PHE A 61 -9.32 -1.75 4.59
N ARG A 62 -9.07 -2.10 3.35
CA ARG A 62 -9.22 -1.25 2.17
C ARG A 62 -9.94 -2.03 1.08
N LEU A 63 -10.94 -1.41 0.46
CA LEU A 63 -11.57 -1.98 -0.73
C LEU A 63 -10.68 -1.77 -1.94
N PRO A 64 -10.62 -2.74 -2.87
CA PRO A 64 -9.96 -2.53 -4.14
C PRO A 64 -10.57 -1.34 -4.88
N GLY A 65 -9.74 -0.50 -5.46
CA GLY A 65 -10.18 0.60 -6.30
C GLY A 65 -10.73 0.10 -7.64
N VAL A 66 -11.51 0.93 -8.32
CA VAL A 66 -12.10 0.58 -9.62
C VAL A 66 -11.03 0.25 -10.66
N ASN A 67 -9.92 0.97 -10.65
CA ASN A 67 -8.78 0.68 -11.51
C ASN A 67 -8.10 -0.66 -11.16
N GLU A 68 -8.02 -1.01 -9.88
CA GLU A 68 -7.45 -2.28 -9.43
C GLU A 68 -8.30 -3.48 -9.85
N LEU A 69 -9.61 -3.28 -9.99
CA LEU A 69 -10.56 -4.33 -10.40
C LEU A 69 -10.75 -4.43 -11.90
N ALA A 70 -10.77 -3.29 -12.61
CA ALA A 70 -11.36 -3.21 -13.94
C ALA A 70 -10.44 -2.65 -15.03
N SER A 71 -9.27 -2.10 -14.71
CA SER A 71 -8.42 -1.48 -15.72
C SER A 71 -7.89 -2.50 -16.75
N ASN A 72 -7.76 -2.05 -17.99
CA ASN A 72 -7.03 -2.76 -19.03
C ASN A 72 -6.52 -1.71 -20.04
N GLY A 73 -5.45 -1.02 -19.70
CA GLY A 73 -4.97 0.06 -20.55
C GLY A 73 -3.70 0.74 -20.05
N VAL A 74 -3.28 1.72 -20.82
CA VAL A 74 -2.05 2.47 -20.57
C VAL A 74 -2.27 3.51 -19.49
N HIS A 75 -1.46 3.48 -18.46
CA HIS A 75 -1.33 4.57 -17.51
C HIS A 75 -0.29 5.58 -18.04
N HIS A 76 -0.77 6.67 -18.65
CA HIS A 76 0.08 7.62 -19.35
C HIS A 76 1.19 8.28 -18.50
N GLY A 77 0.98 8.41 -17.20
CA GLY A 77 1.99 8.97 -16.29
C GLY A 77 3.21 8.08 -16.07
N THR A 78 3.07 6.77 -16.26
CA THR A 78 4.14 5.78 -16.04
C THR A 78 4.48 4.95 -17.27
N PHE A 79 3.74 5.13 -18.36
CA PHE A 79 3.85 4.33 -19.58
C PHE A 79 3.77 2.81 -19.35
N ARG A 80 2.97 2.40 -18.37
CA ARG A 80 2.71 1.00 -18.05
C ARG A 80 1.34 0.59 -18.58
N HIS A 81 1.23 -0.65 -19.04
CA HIS A 81 -0.08 -1.25 -19.26
C HIS A 81 -0.53 -1.89 -17.94
N GLU A 82 -1.58 -1.37 -17.36
CA GLU A 82 -2.13 -1.86 -16.10
C GLU A 82 -3.37 -2.70 -16.36
N LYS A 83 -3.37 -3.93 -15.81
CA LYS A 83 -4.50 -4.85 -15.83
C LYS A 83 -5.07 -4.99 -14.42
N GLY A 84 -6.36 -4.76 -14.30
CA GLY A 84 -7.12 -5.04 -13.09
C GLY A 84 -7.36 -6.53 -12.91
N ASP A 85 -7.77 -6.88 -11.70
CA ASP A 85 -8.24 -8.23 -11.39
C ASP A 85 -9.59 -8.14 -10.67
N ALA A 86 -10.64 -8.51 -11.37
CA ALA A 86 -12.01 -8.49 -10.84
C ALA A 86 -12.23 -9.47 -9.68
N THR A 87 -11.29 -10.37 -9.42
CA THR A 87 -11.37 -11.36 -8.34
C THR A 87 -10.74 -10.89 -7.03
N LEU A 88 -10.09 -9.73 -7.01
CA LEU A 88 -9.45 -9.20 -5.82
C LEU A 88 -10.40 -9.12 -4.63
N SER A 89 -9.96 -9.62 -3.51
CA SER A 89 -10.60 -9.43 -2.21
C SER A 89 -10.16 -8.10 -1.59
N SER A 90 -10.90 -7.61 -0.60
CA SER A 90 -10.47 -6.45 0.16
C SER A 90 -9.12 -6.70 0.84
N GLU A 91 -8.26 -5.69 0.82
CA GLU A 91 -7.05 -5.69 1.61
C GLU A 91 -7.43 -5.63 3.10
N GLN A 92 -6.88 -6.52 3.90
CA GLN A 92 -7.15 -6.61 5.33
C GLN A 92 -5.81 -6.75 6.07
N GLY A 93 -5.66 -5.96 7.11
CA GLY A 93 -4.43 -5.97 7.88
C GLY A 93 -4.66 -5.80 9.37
N TRP A 94 -3.74 -6.35 10.12
CA TRP A 94 -3.57 -6.08 11.54
C TRP A 94 -2.30 -5.28 11.76
N GLN A 95 -2.35 -4.35 12.69
CA GLN A 95 -1.22 -3.55 13.10
C GLN A 95 -1.10 -3.57 14.62
N ILE A 96 0.13 -3.70 15.08
CA ILE A 96 0.51 -3.50 16.49
C ILE A 96 1.51 -2.36 16.52
N ASP A 97 1.25 -1.37 17.37
CA ASP A 97 2.14 -0.27 17.67
C ASP A 97 2.51 -0.32 19.15
N ALA A 98 3.77 -0.10 19.45
CA ALA A 98 4.24 0.06 20.82
C ALA A 98 5.19 1.26 20.93
N SER A 99 5.04 2.05 21.98
CA SER A 99 5.98 3.12 22.26
C SER A 99 6.27 3.23 23.75
N TYR A 100 7.52 3.53 24.07
CA TYR A 100 7.99 3.81 25.40
C TYR A 100 8.64 5.18 25.42
N THR A 101 8.18 6.02 26.35
CA THR A 101 8.76 7.33 26.62
C THR A 101 9.36 7.34 28.00
N LEU A 102 10.62 7.77 28.09
CA LEU A 102 11.32 8.06 29.33
C LEU A 102 11.65 9.56 29.35
N ALA A 103 11.05 10.27 30.29
CA ALA A 103 11.35 11.67 30.55
C ALA A 103 12.05 11.80 31.92
N TYR A 104 13.28 12.24 31.93
CA TYR A 104 14.06 12.43 33.15
C TYR A 104 14.80 13.75 33.13
N LYS A 105 14.46 14.67 34.04
CA LYS A 105 15.04 16.02 34.10
C LYS A 105 14.98 16.76 32.79
N LYS A 106 16.13 16.87 32.09
CA LYS A 106 16.30 17.54 30.80
C LYS A 106 16.48 16.57 29.65
N MET A 107 16.17 15.31 29.85
CA MET A 107 16.31 14.24 28.87
C MET A 107 14.95 13.62 28.58
N GLU A 108 14.72 13.34 27.30
CA GLU A 108 13.60 12.54 26.83
C GLU A 108 14.10 11.50 25.84
N LEU A 109 13.72 10.26 26.07
CA LEU A 109 13.93 9.16 25.15
C LEU A 109 12.57 8.60 24.75
N VAL A 110 12.31 8.52 23.45
CA VAL A 110 11.14 7.85 22.89
C VAL A 110 11.63 6.72 22.01
N VAL A 111 11.16 5.51 22.29
CA VAL A 111 11.37 4.33 21.45
C VAL A 111 10.01 3.87 20.99
N SER A 112 9.82 3.74 19.68
CA SER A 112 8.59 3.25 19.09
C SER A 112 8.86 2.14 18.10
N SER A 113 7.91 1.23 17.96
CA SER A 113 7.97 0.13 17.01
C SER A 113 6.57 -0.16 16.48
N PHE A 114 6.52 -0.69 15.28
CA PHE A 114 5.29 -1.18 14.66
C PHE A 114 5.51 -2.49 13.93
N ALA A 115 4.45 -3.26 13.83
CA ALA A 115 4.36 -4.40 12.92
C ALA A 115 2.97 -4.44 12.31
N SER A 116 2.91 -4.48 10.97
CA SER A 116 1.67 -4.56 10.20
C SER A 116 1.74 -5.77 9.30
N TRP A 117 0.77 -6.67 9.43
CA TRP A 117 0.66 -7.83 8.53
C TRP A 117 -0.65 -7.79 7.79
N PHE A 118 -0.58 -8.11 6.51
CA PHE A 118 -1.71 -8.11 5.60
C PHE A 118 -1.97 -9.51 5.07
N ASP A 119 -3.24 -9.91 5.06
CA ASP A 119 -3.65 -11.17 4.44
C ASP A 119 -3.74 -11.04 2.91
N ASN A 120 -4.09 -9.85 2.43
CA ASN A 120 -4.28 -9.58 1.01
C ASN A 120 -3.83 -8.13 0.71
N TYR A 121 -2.52 -7.88 0.73
CA TYR A 121 -1.94 -6.60 0.31
C TYR A 121 -2.02 -6.48 -1.21
N ILE A 122 -2.69 -5.45 -1.71
CA ILE A 122 -2.89 -5.25 -3.15
C ILE A 122 -1.71 -4.45 -3.71
N TYR A 123 -1.05 -5.01 -4.68
CA TYR A 123 0.10 -4.42 -5.33
C TYR A 123 0.09 -4.65 -6.84
N LEU A 124 0.90 -3.91 -7.55
CA LEU A 124 1.04 -4.00 -9.00
C LEU A 124 2.23 -4.90 -9.35
N ARG A 125 1.94 -6.09 -9.86
CA ARG A 125 2.92 -7.12 -10.21
C ARG A 125 3.34 -7.02 -11.67
N PRO A 126 4.65 -6.96 -12.00
CA PRO A 126 5.12 -7.07 -13.36
C PRO A 126 4.85 -8.48 -13.92
N MET A 127 4.33 -8.55 -15.15
CA MET A 127 4.02 -9.82 -15.82
C MET A 127 5.17 -10.36 -16.67
N GLY A 128 6.22 -9.55 -16.91
CA GLY A 128 7.33 -9.92 -17.80
C GLY A 128 7.01 -9.79 -19.29
N GLU A 129 5.82 -9.32 -19.63
CA GLU A 129 5.33 -9.16 -20.99
C GLU A 129 5.26 -7.69 -21.41
N TRP A 130 5.34 -7.43 -22.70
CA TRP A 130 5.20 -6.10 -23.27
C TRP A 130 3.81 -5.93 -23.90
N SER A 131 3.27 -4.75 -23.73
CA SER A 131 1.98 -4.40 -24.30
C SER A 131 2.09 -4.15 -25.80
N VAL A 132 1.06 -4.53 -26.55
CA VAL A 132 0.93 -4.18 -27.97
C VAL A 132 0.34 -2.77 -28.17
N LEU A 133 -0.11 -2.13 -27.08
CA LEU A 133 -0.69 -0.79 -27.17
C LEU A 133 0.37 0.27 -27.46
N PRO A 134 0.06 1.30 -28.25
CA PRO A 134 0.96 2.40 -28.51
C PRO A 134 1.25 3.15 -27.19
N HIS A 135 2.49 3.57 -27.02
CA HIS A 135 2.99 4.27 -25.85
C HIS A 135 2.88 3.49 -24.52
N ALA A 136 2.66 2.17 -24.59
CA ALA A 136 2.69 1.29 -23.43
C ALA A 136 4.05 0.57 -23.34
N GLY A 137 4.51 0.40 -22.10
CA GLY A 137 5.68 -0.43 -21.79
C GLY A 137 5.26 -1.84 -21.38
N GLN A 138 5.86 -2.33 -20.30
CA GLN A 138 5.53 -3.64 -19.75
C GLN A 138 4.12 -3.70 -19.19
N ILE A 139 3.57 -4.91 -19.18
CA ILE A 139 2.27 -5.23 -18.58
C ILE A 139 2.47 -5.48 -17.09
N TYR A 140 1.63 -4.84 -16.29
CA TYR A 140 1.51 -5.04 -14.86
C TYR A 140 0.08 -5.43 -14.52
N GLN A 141 -0.09 -6.35 -13.58
CA GLN A 141 -1.40 -6.79 -13.11
C GLN A 141 -1.54 -6.54 -11.63
N TYR A 142 -2.67 -5.98 -11.20
CA TYR A 142 -3.02 -5.89 -9.80
C TYR A 142 -3.21 -7.29 -9.22
N SER A 143 -2.59 -7.53 -8.08
CA SER A 143 -2.57 -8.85 -7.44
C SER A 143 -2.57 -8.68 -5.93
N GLY A 144 -3.11 -9.64 -5.20
CA GLY A 144 -3.05 -9.70 -3.75
C GLY A 144 -1.96 -10.64 -3.26
N ALA A 145 -1.27 -10.27 -2.19
CA ALA A 145 -0.29 -11.11 -1.52
C ALA A 145 -0.31 -10.90 -0.01
N ARG A 146 0.22 -11.87 0.75
CA ARG A 146 0.53 -11.62 2.15
C ARG A 146 1.75 -10.73 2.24
N ALA A 147 1.70 -9.73 3.13
CA ALA A 147 2.79 -8.82 3.38
C ALA A 147 2.99 -8.59 4.87
N LEU A 148 4.22 -8.34 5.27
CA LEU A 148 4.60 -7.94 6.61
C LEU A 148 5.50 -6.72 6.52
N PHE A 149 5.09 -5.65 7.20
CA PHE A 149 5.90 -4.45 7.38
C PHE A 149 6.20 -4.29 8.85
N MET A 150 7.45 -4.04 9.20
CA MET A 150 7.84 -3.76 10.57
C MET A 150 8.93 -2.70 10.59
N GLY A 151 8.94 -1.93 11.66
CA GLY A 151 9.96 -0.91 11.83
C GLY A 151 9.98 -0.36 13.25
N GLY A 152 10.92 0.52 13.48
CA GLY A 152 11.06 1.20 14.74
C GLY A 152 11.83 2.50 14.63
N GLU A 153 11.62 3.36 15.61
CA GLU A 153 12.23 4.68 15.69
C GLU A 153 12.74 4.91 17.13
N ILE A 154 13.87 5.55 17.23
CA ILE A 154 14.44 6.04 18.49
C ILE A 154 14.64 7.54 18.36
N ASN A 155 14.01 8.29 19.26
CA ASN A 155 14.21 9.72 19.41
C ASN A 155 14.81 10.00 20.79
N PHE A 156 15.95 10.67 20.82
CA PHE A 156 16.60 11.13 22.02
C PHE A 156 16.76 12.65 21.98
N ASN A 157 16.23 13.33 22.99
CA ASN A 157 16.38 14.76 23.18
C ASN A 157 17.04 15.03 24.53
N MET A 158 17.97 15.97 24.56
CA MET A 158 18.62 16.41 25.81
C MET A 158 18.93 17.91 25.76
N ASP A 159 18.45 18.63 26.75
CA ASP A 159 18.89 20.00 26.99
C ASP A 159 20.24 19.99 27.70
N PHE A 160 21.28 20.27 26.94
CA PHE A 160 22.64 20.33 27.44
C PHE A 160 23.05 21.78 27.64
N LEU A 161 23.37 22.15 28.86
CA LEU A 161 23.64 23.53 29.29
C LEU A 161 22.43 24.48 29.04
N ARG A 162 22.64 25.80 29.22
CA ARG A 162 21.55 26.80 29.22
C ARG A 162 21.05 27.17 27.83
N HIS A 163 21.82 26.83 26.78
CA HIS A 163 21.58 27.30 25.42
C HIS A 163 21.74 26.20 24.33
N PHE A 164 21.95 24.97 24.72
CA PHE A 164 22.17 23.89 23.76
C PHE A 164 21.15 22.77 23.96
N ASN A 165 20.49 22.39 22.86
CA ASN A 165 19.66 21.21 22.77
C ASN A 165 20.34 20.20 21.83
N TYR A 166 20.43 18.96 22.24
CA TYR A 166 20.92 17.85 21.43
C TYR A 166 19.76 16.92 21.10
N ARG A 167 19.61 16.62 19.81
CA ARG A 167 18.60 15.69 19.29
C ARG A 167 19.26 14.63 18.43
N LEU A 168 18.96 13.36 18.71
CA LEU A 168 19.33 12.20 17.90
C LEU A 168 18.06 11.47 17.48
N VAL A 169 17.98 11.12 16.20
CA VAL A 169 16.88 10.34 15.63
C VAL A 169 17.49 9.19 14.84
N GLY A 170 16.97 7.99 15.07
CA GLY A 170 17.31 6.79 14.29
C GLY A 170 16.04 6.04 13.93
N GLU A 171 15.93 5.59 12.68
CA GLU A 171 14.79 4.82 12.20
C GLU A 171 15.25 3.60 11.39
N TYR A 172 14.43 2.55 11.42
CA TYR A 172 14.60 1.34 10.64
C TYR A 172 13.25 0.79 10.21
N VAL A 173 13.13 0.44 8.90
CA VAL A 173 11.94 -0.17 8.29
C VAL A 173 12.35 -1.37 7.44
#